data_e692c84c54cdc7388ea074a065b24be4
#
_entry.id   e692c84c54cdc7388ea074a065b24be4
#
_cell.length_a   1.000
_cell.length_b   1.000
_cell.length_c   1.000
_cell.angle_alpha   90.00
_cell.angle_beta   90.00
_cell.angle_gamma   90.00
#
_symmetry.space_group_name_H-M   'P 1'
#
loop_
_entity.id
_entity.type
_entity.pdbx_description
1 polymer ?
#
loop_
_entity_poly.entity_id
_entity_poly.type
_entity_poly.pdbx_seq_one_letter_code
_entity_poly.pdbx_strand_id
1 'polypeptide(L)'
;IVRNIEVRAPLVVKDYTEKLYNRIKELTEGAVDVPEDRILMEAAVFADKSNITEELVRLDSHMIQLRKILTSETSPVGKKLDFLVQEMNREANTIGSKSNDMQITSLMLETKSEIEKIREQIQNIE
;
A
#
# COMPACT_ATOMS: atom_id res chain seq x y z
N ILE A 1 -2.09 3.69 -10.67
CA ILE A 1 -2.37 3.80 -9.22
C ILE A 1 -1.21 3.25 -8.40
N VAL A 2 -0.77 2.03 -8.68
CA VAL A 2 0.34 1.39 -7.93
C VAL A 2 1.61 2.23 -7.97
N ARG A 3 1.97 2.78 -9.14
CA ARG A 3 3.14 3.65 -9.27
C ARG A 3 3.03 4.91 -8.44
N ASN A 4 1.85 5.48 -8.34
CA ASN A 4 1.61 6.66 -7.50
C ASN A 4 1.84 6.33 -6.02
N ILE A 5 1.48 5.13 -5.61
CA ILE A 5 1.73 4.65 -4.25
C ILE A 5 3.23 4.42 -4.02
N GLU A 6 3.93 3.81 -4.99
CA GLU A 6 5.38 3.58 -4.92
C GLU A 6 6.15 4.89 -4.77
N VAL A 7 5.70 5.95 -5.44
CA VAL A 7 6.30 7.29 -5.33
C VAL A 7 5.98 7.93 -3.97
N ARG A 8 4.75 7.78 -3.48
CA ARG A 8 4.30 8.40 -2.23
C ARG A 8 4.86 7.73 -0.97
N ALA A 9 5.01 6.41 -0.97
CA ALA A 9 5.37 5.66 0.23
C ALA A 9 6.67 6.12 0.91
N PRO A 10 7.79 6.37 0.19
CA PRO A 10 9.00 6.89 0.84
C PRO A 10 8.82 8.28 1.45
N LEU A 11 7.98 9.11 0.84
CA LEU A 11 7.70 10.47 1.33
C LEU A 11 6.93 10.44 2.66
N VAL A 12 6.09 9.45 2.89
CA VAL A 12 5.34 9.29 4.14
C VAL A 12 6.30 9.10 5.32
N VAL A 13 7.30 8.24 5.16
CA VAL A 13 8.31 8.00 6.20
C VAL A 13 9.12 9.26 6.47
N LYS A 14 9.53 9.96 5.42
CA LYS A 14 10.27 11.22 5.54
C LYS A 14 9.47 12.28 6.28
N ASP A 15 8.22 12.47 5.89
CA ASP A 15 7.34 13.47 6.50
C ASP A 15 7.09 13.16 7.98
N TYR A 16 6.88 11.89 8.32
CA TYR A 16 6.69 11.46 9.71
C TYR A 16 7.93 11.75 10.54
N THR A 17 9.11 11.44 10.03
CA THR A 17 10.38 11.68 10.72
C THR A 17 10.59 13.17 10.99
N GLU A 18 10.33 14.03 10.01
CA GLU A 18 10.44 15.47 10.14
C GLU A 18 9.45 16.02 11.18
N LYS A 19 8.20 15.59 11.14
CA LYS A 19 7.17 16.01 12.08
C LYS A 19 7.50 15.56 13.50
N LEU A 20 7.97 14.34 13.67
CA LEU A 20 8.36 13.82 14.96
C LEU A 20 9.51 14.62 15.55
N TYR A 21 10.53 14.90 14.75
CA TYR A 21 11.68 15.70 15.16
C TYR A 21 11.25 17.10 15.60
N ASN A 22 10.45 17.80 14.79
CA ASN A 22 9.99 19.15 15.06
C ASN A 22 9.11 19.19 16.33
N ARG A 23 8.21 18.24 16.50
CA ARG A 23 7.33 18.18 17.67
C ARG A 23 8.12 17.95 18.95
N ILE A 24 9.09 17.07 18.93
CA ILE A 24 9.96 16.81 20.08
C ILE A 24 10.77 18.06 20.42
N LYS A 25 11.29 18.74 19.40
CA LYS A 25 12.03 19.99 19.58
C LYS A 25 11.17 21.08 20.23
N GLU A 26 9.90 21.22 19.81
CA GLU A 26 8.96 22.16 20.42
C GLU A 26 8.66 21.83 21.88
N LEU A 27 8.44 20.55 22.18
CA LEU A 27 8.09 20.09 23.53
C LEU A 27 9.26 20.17 24.51
N THR A 28 10.50 20.12 24.00
CA THR A 28 11.72 20.09 24.83
C THR A 28 12.49 21.40 24.79
N GLU A 29 11.92 22.45 24.24
CA GLU A 29 12.58 23.75 24.07
C GLU A 29 13.07 24.27 25.43
N GLY A 30 14.39 24.16 25.66
CA GLY A 30 15.07 24.64 26.85
C GLY A 30 15.10 23.73 28.07
N ALA A 31 14.49 22.55 28.06
CA ALA A 31 14.36 21.74 29.27
C ALA A 31 15.01 20.35 29.23
N VAL A 32 15.00 19.62 28.10
CA VAL A 32 15.57 18.27 28.03
C VAL A 32 16.03 17.98 26.60
N ASP A 33 17.25 17.50 26.45
CA ASP A 33 17.74 16.94 25.19
C ASP A 33 17.16 15.54 25.00
N VAL A 34 16.30 15.37 23.98
CA VAL A 34 15.89 14.04 23.57
C VAL A 34 17.02 13.45 22.71
N PRO A 35 17.53 12.27 23.05
CA PRO A 35 18.59 11.65 22.24
C PRO A 35 18.12 11.48 20.79
N GLU A 36 18.93 11.93 19.86
CA GLU A 36 18.69 11.80 18.44
C GLU A 36 18.50 10.33 18.03
N ASP A 37 19.22 9.43 18.71
CA ASP A 37 19.11 7.97 18.54
C ASP A 37 17.68 7.46 18.78
N ARG A 38 16.98 8.02 19.75
CA ARG A 38 15.61 7.63 20.06
C ARG A 38 14.63 8.06 18.98
N ILE A 39 14.84 9.25 18.40
CA ILE A 39 14.03 9.74 17.29
C ILE A 39 14.25 8.85 16.07
N LEU A 40 15.49 8.47 15.77
CA LEU A 40 15.83 7.57 14.68
C LEU A 40 15.23 6.18 14.89
N MET A 41 15.24 5.68 16.13
CA MET A 41 14.64 4.39 16.48
C MET A 41 13.13 4.39 16.24
N GLU A 42 12.42 5.43 16.69
CA GLU A 42 10.98 5.57 16.47
C GLU A 42 10.64 5.70 14.99
N ALA A 43 11.46 6.44 14.22
CA ALA A 43 11.29 6.55 12.79
C ALA A 43 11.50 5.20 12.09
N ALA A 44 12.48 4.40 12.54
CA ALA A 44 12.72 3.06 12.01
C ALA A 44 11.55 2.11 12.30
N VAL A 45 10.98 2.15 13.50
CA VAL A 45 9.78 1.37 13.88
C VAL A 45 8.61 1.76 13.00
N PHE A 46 8.39 3.05 12.77
CA PHE A 46 7.33 3.53 11.89
C PHE A 46 7.56 3.05 10.46
N ALA A 47 8.80 3.13 9.96
CA ALA A 47 9.14 2.67 8.62
C ALA A 47 8.83 1.18 8.43
N ASP A 48 9.16 0.35 9.43
CA ASP A 48 8.84 -1.08 9.38
C ASP A 48 7.34 -1.33 9.38
N LYS A 49 6.59 -0.66 10.24
CA LYS A 49 5.13 -0.84 10.34
C LYS A 49 4.39 -0.36 9.11
N SER A 50 4.91 0.67 8.44
CA SER A 50 4.30 1.25 7.25
C SER A 50 4.92 0.74 5.95
N ASN A 51 5.82 -0.23 6.01
CA ASN A 51 6.44 -0.80 4.82
C ASN A 51 5.43 -1.63 4.04
N ILE A 52 5.12 -1.18 2.85
CA ILE A 52 4.16 -1.81 1.95
C ILE A 52 4.82 -2.39 0.69
N THR A 53 6.13 -2.53 0.69
CA THR A 53 6.91 -2.99 -0.47
C THR A 53 6.47 -4.38 -0.92
N GLU A 54 6.32 -5.33 0.02
CA GLU A 54 5.89 -6.69 -0.31
C GLU A 54 4.49 -6.71 -0.92
N GLU A 55 3.59 -5.94 -0.33
CA GLU A 55 2.20 -5.85 -0.80
C GLU A 55 2.12 -5.25 -2.20
N LEU A 56 2.92 -4.23 -2.50
CA LEU A 56 2.99 -3.62 -3.83
C LEU A 56 3.55 -4.60 -4.86
N VAL A 57 4.60 -5.33 -4.51
CA VAL A 57 5.18 -6.36 -5.39
C VAL A 57 4.16 -7.46 -5.68
N ARG A 58 3.46 -7.93 -4.65
CA ARG A 58 2.43 -8.97 -4.83
C ARG A 58 1.25 -8.46 -5.66
N LEU A 59 0.79 -7.24 -5.41
CA LEU A 59 -0.29 -6.65 -6.18
C LEU A 59 0.09 -6.53 -7.67
N ASP A 60 1.29 -6.06 -7.96
CA ASP A 60 1.80 -5.97 -9.32
C ASP A 60 1.90 -7.34 -9.99
N SER A 61 2.41 -8.33 -9.26
CA SER A 61 2.50 -9.71 -9.73
C SER A 61 1.11 -10.27 -10.07
N HIS A 62 0.13 -10.05 -9.21
CA HIS A 62 -1.24 -10.50 -9.46
C HIS A 62 -1.87 -9.80 -10.66
N MET A 63 -1.59 -8.52 -10.87
CA MET A 63 -2.05 -7.80 -12.06
C MET A 63 -1.44 -8.36 -13.34
N ILE A 64 -0.17 -8.72 -13.32
CA ILE A 64 0.51 -9.35 -14.46
C ILE A 64 -0.11 -10.69 -14.77
N GLN A 65 -0.34 -11.52 -13.75
CA GLN A 65 -1.00 -12.82 -13.89
C GLN A 65 -2.42 -12.68 -14.45
N LEU A 66 -3.17 -11.72 -13.94
CA LEU A 66 -4.51 -11.42 -14.42
C LEU A 66 -4.51 -11.11 -15.92
N ARG A 67 -3.59 -10.24 -16.35
CA ARG A 67 -3.42 -9.90 -17.76
C ARG A 67 -3.11 -11.12 -18.62
N LYS A 68 -2.21 -11.97 -18.16
CA LYS A 68 -1.84 -13.20 -18.89
C LYS A 68 -3.04 -14.11 -19.07
N ILE A 69 -3.83 -14.30 -18.02
CA ILE A 69 -5.02 -15.17 -18.07
C ILE A 69 -6.05 -14.58 -19.02
N LEU A 70 -6.30 -13.26 -18.95
CA LEU A 70 -7.27 -12.59 -19.81
C LEU A 70 -6.90 -12.62 -21.29
N THR A 71 -5.61 -12.64 -21.61
CA THR A 71 -5.12 -12.71 -22.99
C THR A 71 -4.94 -14.15 -23.50
N SER A 72 -5.04 -15.13 -22.63
CA SER A 72 -4.98 -16.53 -22.95
C SER A 72 -6.37 -17.02 -23.40
N GLU A 73 -6.44 -17.70 -24.54
CA GLU A 73 -7.71 -18.20 -25.10
C GLU A 73 -8.16 -19.54 -24.49
N THR A 74 -7.44 -20.05 -23.50
CA THR A 74 -7.79 -21.31 -22.86
C THR A 74 -8.85 -21.09 -21.78
N SER A 75 -9.95 -21.78 -21.90
CA SER A 75 -11.07 -21.77 -20.94
C SER A 75 -11.01 -22.99 -20.03
N PRO A 76 -11.73 -23.03 -18.91
CA PRO A 76 -12.39 -21.99 -18.16
C PRO A 76 -11.47 -21.41 -17.08
N VAL A 77 -11.34 -20.13 -17.03
CA VAL A 77 -10.40 -19.44 -16.14
C VAL A 77 -11.07 -18.67 -15.00
N GLY A 78 -12.40 -18.76 -14.91
CA GLY A 78 -13.18 -17.99 -13.93
C GLY A 78 -12.70 -18.15 -12.50
N LYS A 79 -12.41 -19.36 -12.05
CA LYS A 79 -11.93 -19.63 -10.68
C LYS A 79 -10.56 -19.03 -10.42
N LYS A 80 -9.65 -19.08 -11.42
CA LYS A 80 -8.33 -18.47 -11.31
C LYS A 80 -8.42 -16.95 -11.25
N LEU A 81 -9.29 -16.35 -12.05
CA LEU A 81 -9.54 -14.92 -12.04
C LEU A 81 -10.14 -14.47 -10.72
N ASP A 82 -11.12 -15.21 -10.19
CA ASP A 82 -11.70 -14.93 -8.87
C ASP A 82 -10.65 -14.97 -7.77
N PHE A 83 -9.80 -15.98 -7.78
CA PHE A 83 -8.71 -16.09 -6.82
C PHE A 83 -7.77 -14.89 -6.88
N LEU A 84 -7.35 -14.50 -8.08
CA LEU A 84 -6.46 -13.35 -8.26
C LEU A 84 -7.11 -12.04 -7.79
N VAL A 85 -8.39 -11.85 -8.08
CA VAL A 85 -9.13 -10.67 -7.63
C VAL A 85 -9.22 -10.63 -6.11
N GLN A 86 -9.46 -11.76 -5.45
CA GLN A 86 -9.47 -11.84 -4.00
C GLN A 86 -8.10 -11.50 -3.41
N GLU A 87 -7.02 -12.02 -4.00
CA GLU A 87 -5.66 -11.72 -3.55
C GLU A 87 -5.29 -10.25 -3.79
N MET A 88 -5.69 -9.67 -4.91
CA MET A 88 -5.49 -8.25 -5.19
C MET A 88 -6.21 -7.38 -4.15
N ASN A 89 -7.44 -7.75 -3.83
CA ASN A 89 -8.24 -7.06 -2.81
C ASN A 89 -7.61 -7.16 -1.43
N ARG A 90 -7.06 -8.32 -1.10
CA ARG A 90 -6.34 -8.54 0.15
C ARG A 90 -5.11 -7.66 0.26
N GLU A 91 -4.31 -7.58 -0.80
CA GLU A 91 -3.12 -6.71 -0.81
C GLU A 91 -3.51 -5.23 -0.72
N ALA A 92 -4.56 -4.82 -1.41
CA ALA A 92 -5.06 -3.45 -1.34
C ALA A 92 -5.53 -3.08 0.08
N ASN A 93 -6.22 -3.99 0.76
CA ASN A 93 -6.64 -3.79 2.15
C ASN A 93 -5.43 -3.65 3.10
N THR A 94 -4.42 -4.49 2.91
CA THR A 94 -3.21 -4.45 3.73
C THR A 94 -2.43 -3.15 3.51
N ILE A 95 -2.29 -2.71 2.26
CA ILE A 95 -1.66 -1.44 1.93
C ILE A 95 -2.40 -0.28 2.60
N GLY A 96 -3.72 -0.27 2.50
CA GLY A 96 -4.55 0.76 3.13
C GLY A 96 -4.41 0.82 4.65
N SER A 97 -4.30 -0.34 5.31
CA SER A 97 -4.17 -0.39 6.77
C SER A 97 -2.76 -0.06 7.26
N LYS A 98 -1.74 -0.39 6.50
CA LYS A 98 -0.34 -0.15 6.89
C LYS A 98 0.14 1.27 6.61
N SER A 99 -0.32 1.89 5.55
CA SER A 99 0.28 3.12 5.04
C SER A 99 0.05 4.34 5.90
N ASN A 100 -1.06 4.43 6.61
CA ASN A 100 -1.42 5.55 7.48
C ASN A 100 -1.19 6.92 6.82
N ASP A 101 -1.56 7.05 5.56
CA ASP A 101 -1.40 8.25 4.74
C ASP A 101 -2.66 8.48 3.91
N MET A 102 -3.15 9.71 3.90
CA MET A 102 -4.41 10.05 3.22
C MET A 102 -4.34 9.87 1.71
N GLN A 103 -3.21 10.18 1.09
CA GLN A 103 -3.04 10.02 -0.35
C GLN A 103 -3.05 8.55 -0.74
N ILE A 104 -2.34 7.71 0.01
CA ILE A 104 -2.32 6.26 -0.23
C ILE A 104 -3.70 5.65 0.04
N THR A 105 -4.37 6.07 1.11
CA THR A 105 -5.73 5.62 1.41
C THR A 105 -6.69 5.96 0.27
N SER A 106 -6.62 7.16 -0.26
CA SER A 106 -7.43 7.58 -1.40
C SER A 106 -7.13 6.74 -2.64
N LEU A 107 -5.86 6.48 -2.92
CA LEU A 107 -5.44 5.62 -4.03
C LEU A 107 -5.91 4.18 -3.84
N MET A 108 -5.95 3.68 -2.61
CA MET A 108 -6.45 2.34 -2.31
C MET A 108 -7.96 2.24 -2.49
N LEU A 109 -8.72 3.26 -2.14
CA LEU A 109 -10.16 3.31 -2.40
C LEU A 109 -10.43 3.25 -3.90
N GLU A 110 -9.66 4.00 -4.67
CA GLU A 110 -9.73 3.97 -6.13
C GLU A 110 -9.36 2.59 -6.69
N THR A 111 -8.30 1.99 -6.16
CA THR A 111 -7.86 0.64 -6.53
C THR A 111 -8.95 -0.39 -6.25
N LYS A 112 -9.57 -0.35 -5.07
CA LYS A 112 -10.66 -1.26 -4.71
C LYS A 112 -11.85 -1.10 -5.63
N SER A 113 -12.19 0.13 -6.03
CA SER A 113 -13.24 0.41 -6.98
C SER A 113 -12.94 -0.24 -8.33
N GLU A 114 -11.72 -0.13 -8.82
CA GLU A 114 -11.31 -0.77 -10.07
C GLU A 114 -11.30 -2.29 -9.97
N ILE A 115 -10.86 -2.84 -8.85
CA ILE A 115 -10.90 -4.29 -8.59
C ILE A 115 -12.35 -4.80 -8.61
N GLU A 116 -13.27 -4.07 -8.01
CA GLU A 116 -14.71 -4.43 -8.02
C GLU A 116 -15.29 -4.44 -9.42
N LYS A 117 -14.92 -3.48 -10.25
CA LYS A 117 -15.31 -3.47 -11.66
C LYS A 117 -14.78 -4.68 -12.41
N ILE A 118 -13.54 -5.08 -12.15
CA ILE A 118 -12.95 -6.28 -12.74
C ILE A 118 -13.73 -7.52 -12.27
N ARG A 119 -14.05 -7.61 -11.00
CA ARG A 119 -14.81 -8.73 -10.43
C ARG A 119 -16.18 -8.87 -11.11
N GLU A 120 -16.90 -7.77 -11.30
CA GLU A 120 -18.19 -7.77 -11.97
C GLU A 120 -18.08 -8.27 -13.40
N GLN A 121 -17.05 -7.86 -14.13
CA GLN A 121 -16.81 -8.31 -15.49
C GLN A 121 -16.50 -9.82 -15.54
N ILE A 122 -15.72 -10.33 -14.60
CA ILE A 122 -15.40 -11.76 -14.50
C ILE A 122 -16.68 -12.57 -14.26
N GLN A 123 -17.55 -12.12 -13.37
CA GLN A 123 -18.83 -12.79 -13.09
C GLN A 123 -19.73 -12.84 -14.33
N ASN A 124 -19.66 -11.81 -15.17
CA ASN A 124 -20.44 -11.79 -16.41
C ASN A 124 -19.88 -12.72 -17.49
N ILE A 125 -18.62 -13.10 -17.43
CA ILE A 125 -17.96 -14.03 -18.36
C ILE A 125 -18.36 -15.50 -18.03
N GLU A 126 -18.60 -15.78 -16.78
CA GLU A 126 -19.10 -17.10 -16.35
C GLU A 126 -20.60 -17.24 -16.67
#